data_1d9074160eb85f0e3438758350e8848a
#
_entry.id   1d9074160eb85f0e3438758350e8848a
#
_cell.length_a   1.000
_cell.length_b   1.000
_cell.length_c   1.000
_cell.angle_alpha   90.00
_cell.angle_beta   90.00
_cell.angle_gamma   90.00
#
_symmetry.space_group_name_H-M   'P 1'
#
loop_
_entity.id
_entity.type
_entity.pdbx_description
1 polymer ?
#
loop_
_entity_poly.entity_id
_entity_poly.type
_entity_poly.pdbx_seq_one_letter_code
_entity_poly.pdbx_strand_id
1 'polypeptide(L)'
;MINRLEVSKLKSEFIKGQPFHHVVIDNFFDDETALSLSREFPSYDSDVWYVYNNPLENKKACNTWNLFPRNLYSTFCYLNSPSFISKLQKITGIKKLYPDVGLHGGGLHMHGKGGKLNIHLDYSIHPKLKL
;
A
#
# COMPACT_ATOMS: atom_id res chain seq x y z
N MET A 1 16.56 1.04 3.17
CA MET A 1 16.34 1.13 1.69
C MET A 1 15.40 0.02 1.22
N ILE A 2 14.76 0.16 0.06
CA ILE A 2 14.02 -0.96 -0.55
C ILE A 2 15.03 -1.87 -1.23
N ASN A 3 14.93 -3.17 -0.95
CA ASN A 3 15.84 -4.16 -1.50
C ASN A 3 15.61 -4.35 -3.01
N ARG A 4 16.64 -4.88 -3.68
CA ARG A 4 16.56 -5.14 -5.12
C ARG A 4 15.50 -6.21 -5.42
N LEU A 5 14.58 -5.90 -6.33
CA LEU A 5 13.55 -6.83 -6.77
C LEU A 5 14.03 -7.63 -8.00
N GLU A 6 14.06 -8.94 -7.88
CA GLU A 6 14.36 -9.86 -8.98
C GLU A 6 13.10 -10.08 -9.85
N VAL A 7 12.82 -9.11 -10.72
CA VAL A 7 11.56 -8.99 -11.49
C VAL A 7 11.19 -10.27 -12.25
N SER A 8 12.17 -10.95 -12.87
CA SER A 8 11.90 -12.19 -13.63
C SER A 8 11.45 -13.34 -12.73
N LYS A 9 12.08 -13.48 -11.56
CA LYS A 9 11.69 -14.47 -10.54
C LYS A 9 10.30 -14.17 -10.02
N LEU A 10 10.06 -12.93 -9.57
CA LEU A 10 8.76 -12.49 -9.04
C LEU A 10 7.63 -12.67 -10.05
N LYS A 11 7.88 -12.41 -11.35
CA LYS A 11 6.92 -12.67 -12.41
C LYS A 11 6.55 -14.17 -12.50
N SER A 12 7.56 -15.05 -12.46
CA SER A 12 7.31 -16.48 -12.50
C SER A 12 6.50 -16.96 -11.30
N GLU A 13 6.80 -16.46 -10.11
CA GLU A 13 6.07 -16.76 -8.88
C GLU A 13 4.64 -16.22 -8.92
N PHE A 14 4.45 -14.98 -9.38
CA PHE A 14 3.14 -14.35 -9.54
C PHE A 14 2.20 -15.20 -10.39
N ILE A 15 2.67 -15.64 -11.56
CA ILE A 15 1.86 -16.46 -12.49
C ILE A 15 1.49 -17.82 -11.89
N LYS A 16 2.36 -18.39 -11.04
CA LYS A 16 2.13 -19.69 -10.39
C LYS A 16 1.28 -19.60 -9.12
N GLY A 17 1.05 -18.40 -8.60
CA GLY A 17 0.26 -18.19 -7.38
C GLY A 17 -1.12 -18.81 -7.46
N GLN A 18 -1.53 -19.55 -6.43
CA GLN A 18 -2.83 -20.21 -6.30
C GLN A 18 -3.51 -19.74 -5.01
N PRO A 19 -4.83 -19.54 -4.95
CA PRO A 19 -5.86 -19.84 -5.95
C PRO A 19 -6.01 -18.74 -7.04
N PHE A 20 -5.30 -17.65 -6.93
CA PHE A 20 -5.24 -16.54 -7.90
C PHE A 20 -3.79 -16.06 -8.04
N HIS A 21 -3.49 -15.35 -9.10
CA HIS A 21 -2.14 -14.82 -9.33
C HIS A 21 -1.74 -13.86 -8.22
N HIS A 22 -0.70 -14.20 -7.48
CA HIS A 22 -0.11 -13.38 -6.42
C HIS A 22 1.36 -13.72 -6.22
N VAL A 23 2.09 -12.84 -5.57
CA VAL A 23 3.46 -13.09 -5.14
C VAL A 23 3.71 -12.42 -3.79
N VAL A 24 4.44 -13.09 -2.92
CA VAL A 24 4.92 -12.54 -1.66
C VAL A 24 6.37 -12.11 -1.86
N ILE A 25 6.69 -10.91 -1.42
CA ILE A 25 8.05 -10.35 -1.50
C ILE A 25 8.59 -10.20 -0.09
N ASP A 26 9.29 -11.22 0.37
CA ASP A 26 9.99 -11.20 1.65
C ASP A 26 11.14 -10.19 1.60
N ASN A 27 11.48 -9.62 2.75
CA ASN A 27 12.57 -8.66 2.90
C ASN A 27 12.47 -7.50 1.89
N PHE A 28 11.26 -6.99 1.64
CA PHE A 28 11.04 -5.86 0.73
C PHE A 28 11.83 -4.62 1.15
N PHE A 29 11.88 -4.34 2.45
CA PHE A 29 12.77 -3.35 3.07
C PHE A 29 13.98 -4.04 3.71
N ASP A 30 15.12 -3.34 3.78
CA ASP A 30 16.14 -3.69 4.73
C ASP A 30 15.66 -3.44 6.19
N ASP A 31 16.29 -4.11 7.15
CA ASP A 31 15.86 -4.08 8.56
C ASP A 31 15.86 -2.66 9.14
N GLU A 32 16.86 -1.86 8.79
CA GLU A 32 16.96 -0.46 9.26
C GLU A 32 15.79 0.36 8.77
N THR A 33 15.45 0.25 7.50
CA THR A 33 14.29 0.94 6.91
C THR A 33 12.99 0.46 7.54
N ALA A 34 12.79 -0.85 7.67
CA ALA A 34 11.60 -1.40 8.28
C ALA A 34 11.40 -0.90 9.71
N LEU A 35 12.45 -0.89 10.51
CA LEU A 35 12.44 -0.36 11.88
C LEU A 35 12.15 1.15 11.91
N SER A 36 12.75 1.92 11.00
CA SER A 36 12.50 3.36 10.89
C SER A 36 11.05 3.66 10.57
N LEU A 37 10.48 2.99 9.57
CA LEU A 37 9.07 3.14 9.20
C LEU A 37 8.12 2.76 10.35
N SER A 38 8.45 1.68 11.07
CA SER A 38 7.68 1.25 12.25
C SER A 38 7.70 2.28 13.37
N ARG A 39 8.87 2.88 13.65
CA ARG A 39 9.03 3.91 14.71
C ARG A 39 8.34 5.22 14.36
N GLU A 40 8.30 5.58 13.08
CA GLU A 40 7.65 6.81 12.61
C GLU A 40 6.14 6.64 12.41
N PHE A 41 5.63 5.40 12.43
CA PHE A 41 4.20 5.18 12.20
C PHE A 41 3.39 5.89 13.29
N PRO A 42 2.38 6.72 12.91
CA PRO A 42 1.64 7.52 13.89
C PRO A 42 0.97 6.65 14.94
N SER A 43 1.01 7.09 16.20
CA SER A 43 0.35 6.39 17.31
C SER A 43 -1.17 6.34 17.12
N TYR A 44 -1.83 5.39 17.80
CA TYR A 44 -3.29 5.23 17.71
C TYR A 44 -4.05 6.51 18.06
N ASP A 45 -3.55 7.29 19.03
CA ASP A 45 -4.20 8.50 19.53
C ASP A 45 -3.74 9.79 18.82
N SER A 46 -2.99 9.66 17.73
CA SER A 46 -2.59 10.81 16.91
C SER A 46 -3.82 11.45 16.24
N ASP A 47 -3.74 12.74 16.01
CA ASP A 47 -4.76 13.57 15.35
C ASP A 47 -4.74 13.45 13.80
N VAL A 48 -3.77 12.74 13.26
CA VAL A 48 -3.67 12.53 11.80
C VAL A 48 -4.73 11.61 11.22
N TRP A 49 -5.46 10.89 12.07
CA TRP A 49 -6.38 9.85 11.65
C TRP A 49 -7.78 10.35 11.34
N TYR A 50 -8.27 9.98 10.16
CA TYR A 50 -9.70 9.92 9.92
C TYR A 50 -10.26 8.61 10.52
N VAL A 51 -11.35 8.73 11.28
CA VAL A 51 -11.95 7.57 11.99
C VAL A 51 -13.18 7.07 11.23
N TYR A 52 -13.11 5.83 10.79
CA TYR A 52 -14.26 5.09 10.29
C TYR A 52 -14.87 4.31 11.44
N ASN A 53 -16.13 4.56 11.72
CA ASN A 53 -16.91 3.84 12.74
C ASN A 53 -18.34 3.67 12.24
N ASN A 54 -18.56 2.63 11.45
CA ASN A 54 -19.84 2.33 10.83
C ASN A 54 -20.07 0.81 10.81
N PRO A 55 -21.26 0.32 10.39
CA PRO A 55 -21.55 -1.11 10.38
C PRO A 55 -20.59 -1.97 9.56
N LEU A 56 -19.95 -1.42 8.53
CA LEU A 56 -19.05 -2.15 7.64
C LEU A 56 -17.60 -2.15 8.14
N GLU A 57 -17.16 -1.06 8.78
CA GLU A 57 -15.77 -0.90 9.17
C GLU A 57 -15.62 -0.10 10.47
N ASN A 58 -14.61 -0.50 11.25
CA ASN A 58 -14.10 0.23 12.41
C ASN A 58 -12.59 0.26 12.29
N LYS A 59 -12.07 1.35 11.75
CA LYS A 59 -10.64 1.55 11.49
C LYS A 59 -10.29 3.03 11.50
N LYS A 60 -9.00 3.31 11.53
CA LYS A 60 -8.44 4.64 11.31
C LYS A 60 -7.66 4.64 9.99
N ALA A 61 -7.72 5.72 9.24
CA ALA A 61 -6.96 5.88 8.01
C ALA A 61 -6.42 7.30 7.87
N CYS A 62 -5.28 7.41 7.20
CA CYS A 62 -4.72 8.70 6.78
C CYS A 62 -4.20 8.57 5.34
N ASN A 63 -4.77 9.34 4.43
CA ASN A 63 -4.35 9.44 3.04
C ASN A 63 -3.87 10.86 2.67
N THR A 64 -3.61 11.68 3.67
CA THR A 64 -3.17 13.07 3.50
C THR A 64 -1.66 13.14 3.56
N TRP A 65 -1.01 13.33 2.41
CA TRP A 65 0.44 13.32 2.24
C TRP A 65 1.19 14.20 3.24
N ASN A 66 0.70 15.40 3.51
CA ASN A 66 1.34 16.37 4.41
C ASN A 66 1.36 15.93 5.88
N LEU A 67 0.59 14.90 6.22
CA LEU A 67 0.55 14.33 7.57
C LEU A 67 1.46 13.10 7.72
N PHE A 68 2.09 12.67 6.62
CA PHE A 68 2.99 11.52 6.67
C PHE A 68 4.35 11.91 7.25
N PRO A 69 4.89 11.13 8.20
CA PRO A 69 6.28 11.23 8.60
C PRO A 69 7.22 11.06 7.40
N ARG A 70 8.42 11.64 7.51
CA ARG A 70 9.36 11.80 6.39
C ARG A 70 9.66 10.49 5.63
N ASN A 71 9.97 9.42 6.35
CA ASN A 71 10.36 8.16 5.70
C ASN A 71 9.14 7.45 5.10
N LEU A 72 7.98 7.53 5.75
CA LEU A 72 6.71 7.07 5.18
C LEU A 72 6.37 7.85 3.91
N TYR A 73 6.45 9.18 3.93
CA TYR A 73 6.25 10.02 2.75
C TYR A 73 7.16 9.60 1.58
N SER A 74 8.46 9.46 1.85
CA SER A 74 9.44 9.05 0.83
C SER A 74 9.16 7.66 0.27
N THR A 75 8.71 6.74 1.12
CA THR A 75 8.32 5.38 0.72
C THR A 75 7.12 5.41 -0.22
N PHE A 76 6.06 6.15 0.14
CA PHE A 76 4.89 6.29 -0.73
C PHE A 76 5.22 6.99 -2.05
N CYS A 77 6.11 8.00 -2.04
CA CYS A 77 6.63 8.60 -3.27
C CYS A 77 7.30 7.56 -4.18
N TYR A 78 8.13 6.69 -3.60
CA TYR A 78 8.77 5.63 -4.38
C TYR A 78 7.74 4.62 -4.92
N LEU A 79 6.79 4.17 -4.11
CA LEU A 79 5.76 3.20 -4.53
C LEU A 79 4.89 3.75 -5.67
N ASN A 80 4.69 5.07 -5.73
CA ASN A 80 3.99 5.75 -6.81
C ASN A 80 4.90 6.19 -7.97
N SER A 81 6.20 5.91 -7.90
CA SER A 81 7.15 6.32 -8.94
C SER A 81 6.98 5.53 -10.24
N PRO A 82 7.27 6.13 -11.41
CA PRO A 82 7.28 5.42 -12.68
C PRO A 82 8.21 4.19 -12.67
N SER A 83 9.31 4.26 -11.93
CA SER A 83 10.27 3.15 -11.79
C SER A 83 9.63 1.95 -11.09
N PHE A 84 8.90 2.16 -10.00
CA PHE A 84 8.25 1.08 -9.28
C PHE A 84 7.04 0.53 -10.04
N ILE A 85 6.20 1.40 -10.58
CA ILE A 85 5.06 1.01 -11.42
C ILE A 85 5.51 0.16 -12.62
N SER A 86 6.60 0.54 -13.29
CA SER A 86 7.17 -0.27 -14.38
C SER A 86 7.60 -1.67 -13.93
N LYS A 87 8.12 -1.82 -12.71
CA LYS A 87 8.44 -3.15 -12.15
C LYS A 87 7.17 -3.96 -11.91
N LEU A 88 6.13 -3.35 -11.33
CA LEU A 88 4.84 -4.01 -11.13
C LEU A 88 4.21 -4.46 -12.45
N GLN A 89 4.23 -3.61 -13.49
CA GLN A 89 3.75 -3.97 -14.83
C GLN A 89 4.47 -5.20 -15.38
N LYS A 90 5.80 -5.29 -15.18
CA LYS A 90 6.59 -6.44 -15.63
C LYS A 90 6.31 -7.70 -14.85
N ILE A 91 6.08 -7.59 -13.53
CA ILE A 91 5.77 -8.72 -12.65
C ILE A 91 4.37 -9.27 -12.96
N THR A 92 3.38 -8.39 -13.01
CA THR A 92 1.96 -8.78 -13.13
C THR A 92 1.50 -9.03 -14.57
N GLY A 93 2.20 -8.46 -15.55
CA GLY A 93 1.77 -8.46 -16.95
C GLY A 93 0.67 -7.44 -17.27
N ILE A 94 0.20 -6.67 -16.27
CA ILE A 94 -0.81 -5.63 -16.47
C ILE A 94 -0.15 -4.43 -17.14
N LYS A 95 -0.54 -4.16 -18.40
CA LYS A 95 0.10 -3.13 -19.24
C LYS A 95 -0.22 -1.70 -18.80
N LYS A 96 -1.38 -1.47 -18.20
CA LYS A 96 -1.86 -0.13 -17.79
C LYS A 96 -2.04 -0.08 -16.28
N LEU A 97 -0.95 0.16 -15.56
CA LEU A 97 -0.96 0.50 -14.13
C LEU A 97 -0.60 1.98 -14.00
N TYR A 98 -1.34 2.67 -13.17
CA TYR A 98 -1.17 4.09 -12.90
C TYR A 98 -0.94 4.31 -11.42
N PRO A 99 -0.09 5.27 -11.03
CA PRO A 99 0.03 5.65 -9.64
C PRO A 99 -1.26 6.34 -9.15
N ASP A 100 -1.71 5.99 -7.97
CA ASP A 100 -2.78 6.73 -7.30
C ASP A 100 -2.19 7.80 -6.39
N VAL A 101 -1.92 8.97 -6.96
CA VAL A 101 -1.38 10.11 -6.21
C VAL A 101 -2.38 10.70 -5.20
N GLY A 102 -3.65 10.33 -5.29
CA GLY A 102 -4.69 10.73 -4.34
C GLY A 102 -4.86 9.76 -3.18
N LEU A 103 -4.19 8.60 -3.22
CA LEU A 103 -4.30 7.51 -2.24
C LEU A 103 -5.77 7.13 -1.95
N HIS A 104 -6.60 7.02 -3.01
CA HIS A 104 -8.00 6.63 -2.88
C HIS A 104 -8.11 5.16 -2.47
N GLY A 105 -8.58 4.94 -1.25
CA GLY A 105 -8.57 3.61 -0.64
C GLY A 105 -7.21 3.14 -0.12
N GLY A 106 -6.15 3.93 -0.36
CA GLY A 106 -4.79 3.67 0.11
C GLY A 106 -4.41 4.56 1.31
N GLY A 107 -3.11 4.58 1.63
CA GLY A 107 -2.55 5.38 2.72
C GLY A 107 -2.18 4.55 3.94
N LEU A 108 -2.08 5.21 5.09
CA LEU A 108 -1.84 4.56 6.37
C LEU A 108 -3.16 4.08 6.95
N HIS A 109 -3.20 2.84 7.42
CA HIS A 109 -4.38 2.25 8.04
C HIS A 109 -4.02 1.66 9.40
N MET A 110 -4.93 1.79 10.36
CA MET A 110 -4.74 1.26 11.70
C MET A 110 -6.04 0.70 12.27
N HIS A 111 -5.94 -0.45 12.90
CA HIS A 111 -7.03 -1.07 13.64
C HIS A 111 -6.68 -1.13 15.12
N GLY A 112 -7.59 -0.71 15.97
CA GLY A 112 -7.50 -0.90 17.42
C GLY A 112 -8.21 -2.19 17.88
N LYS A 113 -8.33 -2.36 19.18
CA LYS A 113 -9.11 -3.46 19.76
C LYS A 113 -10.57 -3.37 19.29
N GLY A 114 -11.10 -4.47 18.72
CA GLY A 114 -12.43 -4.51 18.13
C GLY A 114 -12.52 -3.88 16.73
N GLY A 115 -11.36 -3.51 16.14
CA GLY A 115 -11.31 -3.05 14.76
C GLY A 115 -11.79 -4.12 13.78
N LYS A 116 -12.51 -3.71 12.75
CA LYS A 116 -13.05 -4.61 11.73
C LYS A 116 -13.09 -3.96 10.35
N LEU A 117 -13.04 -4.81 9.35
CA LEU A 117 -13.32 -4.49 7.97
C LEU A 117 -14.07 -5.69 7.38
N ASN A 118 -15.34 -5.51 7.09
CA ASN A 118 -16.17 -6.58 6.53
C ASN A 118 -15.75 -6.91 5.10
N ILE A 119 -16.13 -8.08 4.61
CA ILE A 119 -15.94 -8.46 3.20
C ILE A 119 -16.62 -7.40 2.33
N HIS A 120 -15.88 -6.87 1.38
CA HIS A 120 -16.33 -5.81 0.47
C HIS A 120 -15.61 -5.95 -0.88
N LEU A 121 -16.11 -5.24 -1.86
CA LEU A 121 -15.40 -4.96 -3.12
C LEU A 121 -14.83 -3.54 -3.03
N ASP A 122 -13.63 -3.37 -3.51
CA ASP A 122 -13.04 -2.05 -3.72
C ASP A 122 -13.73 -1.31 -4.89
N TYR A 123 -13.31 -0.10 -5.17
CA TYR A 123 -13.85 0.67 -6.28
C TYR A 123 -13.70 -0.07 -7.61
N SER A 124 -14.80 -0.22 -8.33
CA SER A 124 -14.78 -0.73 -9.71
C SER A 124 -14.30 0.32 -10.72
N ILE A 125 -14.42 1.60 -10.35
CA ILE A 125 -13.95 2.74 -11.14
C ILE A 125 -13.24 3.71 -10.20
N HIS A 126 -12.02 4.08 -10.54
CA HIS A 126 -11.27 5.05 -9.74
C HIS A 126 -11.96 6.42 -9.77
N PRO A 127 -12.24 7.07 -8.60
CA PRO A 127 -13.09 8.27 -8.54
C PRO A 127 -12.60 9.44 -9.38
N LYS A 128 -11.27 9.63 -9.48
CA LYS A 128 -10.65 10.73 -10.24
C LYS A 128 -10.16 10.33 -11.62
N LEU A 129 -9.54 9.15 -11.74
CA LEU A 129 -8.93 8.72 -13.01
C LEU A 129 -9.97 8.18 -13.99
N LYS A 130 -11.15 7.76 -13.50
CA LYS A 130 -12.21 7.17 -14.31
C LYS A 130 -11.76 5.93 -15.10
N LEU A 131 -10.87 5.14 -14.51
CA LEU A 131 -10.27 3.92 -15.08
C LEU A 131 -10.88 2.69 -14.44
#